data_1b9e1d8302864315b8f3e799c6e842bf
#
_entry.id   1b9e1d8302864315b8f3e799c6e842bf
#
_cell.length_a   1.000
_cell.length_b   1.000
_cell.length_c   1.000
_cell.angle_alpha   90.00
_cell.angle_beta   90.00
_cell.angle_gamma   90.00
#
_symmetry.space_group_name_H-M   'P 1'
#
loop_
_entity.id
_entity.type
_entity.pdbx_description
1 polymer ?
#
loop_
_entity_poly.entity_id
_entity_poly.type
_entity_poly.pdbx_seq_one_letter_code
_entity_poly.pdbx_strand_id
1 'polypeptide(L)'
;MGSMNKQKIIGINGYSGSGKTTLLKKIIPLLIEQNFKVGSIKHAHHDIEVDIPGKDSYELRKAGSLQTIVACDKRYAVFHETPNKPTDLITLINQFNDVDMILIEGFKHEKIPNIICHRKTNKKALYIDEFTIAVASDEPLTTSLPVLDINQPLQIVEFIKNYLFKQ
;
A
#
# COMPACT_ATOMS: atom_id res chain seq x y z
N MET A 1 28.66 7.33 -3.70
CA MET A 1 28.05 6.17 -3.00
C MET A 1 26.86 6.67 -2.26
N GLY A 2 25.67 6.59 -2.88
CA GLY A 2 24.43 7.03 -2.26
C GLY A 2 24.07 6.06 -1.13
N SER A 3 23.87 6.58 0.08
CA SER A 3 23.27 5.87 1.19
C SER A 3 21.98 5.25 0.69
N MET A 4 21.88 3.92 0.72
CA MET A 4 20.59 3.20 0.55
C MET A 4 19.74 3.61 1.76
N ASN A 5 18.94 4.65 1.58
CA ASN A 5 17.92 5.03 2.54
C ASN A 5 16.96 3.84 2.60
N LYS A 6 17.03 3.06 3.68
CA LYS A 6 16.16 1.90 3.88
C LYS A 6 14.74 2.44 3.91
N GLN A 7 14.01 2.29 2.81
CA GLN A 7 12.67 2.85 2.64
C GLN A 7 11.78 2.36 3.78
N LYS A 8 11.09 3.28 4.41
CA LYS A 8 10.15 3.00 5.50
C LYS A 8 8.87 2.43 4.90
N ILE A 9 8.48 1.23 5.30
CA ILE A 9 7.41 0.45 4.65
C ILE A 9 6.40 0.02 5.70
N ILE A 10 5.11 0.16 5.39
CA ILE A 10 3.99 -0.37 6.21
C ILE A 10 2.96 -1.02 5.29
N GLY A 11 2.62 -2.27 5.58
CA GLY A 11 1.50 -2.97 4.99
C GLY A 11 0.17 -2.58 5.64
N ILE A 12 -0.87 -2.41 4.83
CA ILE A 12 -2.27 -2.25 5.28
C ILE A 12 -3.03 -3.45 4.75
N ASN A 13 -3.27 -4.40 5.63
CA ASN A 13 -3.83 -5.71 5.30
C ASN A 13 -5.22 -5.91 5.90
N GLY A 14 -5.86 -7.03 5.61
CA GLY A 14 -7.20 -7.37 6.05
C GLY A 14 -8.06 -7.91 4.91
N TYR A 15 -9.22 -8.45 5.25
CA TYR A 15 -10.16 -9.02 4.29
C TYR A 15 -10.71 -7.97 3.31
N SER A 16 -11.28 -8.44 2.19
CA SER A 16 -12.07 -7.57 1.30
C SER A 16 -13.22 -6.93 2.09
N GLY A 17 -13.44 -5.62 1.88
CA GLY A 17 -14.46 -4.86 2.60
C GLY A 17 -14.06 -4.40 4.02
N SER A 18 -12.85 -4.69 4.50
CA SER A 18 -12.39 -4.24 5.83
C SER A 18 -12.01 -2.75 5.92
N GLY A 19 -12.10 -2.01 4.81
CA GLY A 19 -11.88 -0.56 4.81
C GLY A 19 -10.43 -0.13 4.54
N LYS A 20 -9.53 -1.01 4.07
CA LYS A 20 -8.12 -0.69 3.75
C LYS A 20 -7.97 0.54 2.86
N THR A 21 -8.58 0.52 1.69
CA THR A 21 -8.50 1.64 0.73
C THR A 21 -9.13 2.92 1.30
N THR A 22 -10.24 2.78 2.05
CA THR A 22 -10.89 3.91 2.73
C THR A 22 -9.96 4.52 3.77
N LEU A 23 -9.26 3.71 4.54
CA LEU A 23 -8.27 4.16 5.51
C LEU A 23 -7.10 4.87 4.80
N LEU A 24 -6.51 4.24 3.79
CA LEU A 24 -5.40 4.84 3.02
C LEU A 24 -5.76 6.20 2.44
N LYS A 25 -6.97 6.35 1.87
CA LYS A 25 -7.48 7.65 1.37
C LYS A 25 -7.58 8.73 2.44
N LYS A 26 -7.67 8.36 3.71
CA LYS A 26 -7.72 9.30 4.85
C LYS A 26 -6.34 9.59 5.42
N ILE A 27 -5.48 8.59 5.55
CA ILE A 27 -4.16 8.78 6.18
C ILE A 27 -3.14 9.41 5.25
N ILE A 28 -3.19 9.15 3.94
CA ILE A 28 -2.25 9.74 2.97
C ILE A 28 -2.28 11.28 3.01
N PRO A 29 -3.42 11.97 2.90
CA PRO A 29 -3.45 13.42 3.01
C PRO A 29 -2.88 13.94 4.33
N LEU A 30 -3.20 13.30 5.46
CA LEU A 30 -2.71 13.69 6.78
C LEU A 30 -1.18 13.55 6.92
N LEU A 31 -0.58 12.56 6.26
CA LEU A 31 0.87 12.42 6.20
C LEU A 31 1.49 13.52 5.33
N ILE A 32 0.87 13.85 4.19
CA ILE A 32 1.32 14.92 3.29
C ILE A 32 1.25 16.29 3.98
N GLU A 33 0.19 16.57 4.74
CA GLU A 33 0.06 17.78 5.56
C GLU A 33 1.17 17.91 6.62
N GLN A 34 1.75 16.79 7.03
CA GLN A 34 2.90 16.74 7.93
C GLN A 34 4.25 16.69 7.17
N ASN A 35 4.28 17.06 5.90
CA ASN A 35 5.43 17.12 5.00
C ASN A 35 6.10 15.78 4.69
N PHE A 36 5.41 14.65 4.82
CA PHE A 36 5.92 13.37 4.35
C PHE A 36 5.61 13.16 2.86
N LYS A 37 6.59 12.69 2.12
CA LYS A 37 6.42 12.20 0.75
C LYS A 37 6.02 10.73 0.80
N VAL A 38 4.79 10.41 0.37
CA VAL A 38 4.19 9.10 0.52
C VAL A 38 4.10 8.39 -0.83
N GLY A 39 4.72 7.20 -0.93
CA GLY A 39 4.47 6.24 -1.98
C GLY A 39 3.35 5.27 -1.60
N SER A 40 2.69 4.68 -2.59
CA SER A 40 1.68 3.64 -2.34
C SER A 40 1.77 2.52 -3.37
N ILE A 41 1.62 1.28 -2.88
CA ILE A 41 1.49 0.08 -3.72
C ILE A 41 0.14 -0.54 -3.42
N LYS A 42 -0.60 -0.94 -4.45
CA LYS A 42 -1.80 -1.76 -4.32
C LYS A 42 -1.60 -3.09 -5.04
N HIS A 43 -1.73 -4.19 -4.30
CA HIS A 43 -1.78 -5.53 -4.89
C HIS A 43 -3.22 -5.92 -5.20
N ALA A 44 -3.50 -6.23 -6.44
CA ALA A 44 -4.76 -6.81 -6.88
C ALA A 44 -4.63 -8.33 -7.04
N HIS A 45 -5.66 -9.07 -6.63
CA HIS A 45 -5.69 -10.54 -6.75
C HIS A 45 -6.20 -11.02 -8.11
N HIS A 46 -6.64 -10.11 -8.97
CA HIS A 46 -7.15 -10.38 -10.31
C HIS A 46 -6.43 -9.47 -11.30
N ASP A 47 -6.33 -9.92 -12.53
CA ASP A 47 -5.86 -9.06 -13.62
C ASP A 47 -6.79 -7.85 -13.71
N ILE A 48 -6.21 -6.68 -13.54
CA ILE A 48 -6.91 -5.41 -13.68
C ILE A 48 -6.36 -4.66 -14.88
N GLU A 49 -7.25 -4.24 -15.77
CA GLU A 49 -6.87 -3.28 -16.79
C GLU A 49 -6.82 -1.90 -16.14
N VAL A 50 -5.61 -1.34 -16.06
CA VAL A 50 -5.36 -0.02 -15.45
C VAL A 50 -5.27 1.09 -16.49
N ASP A 51 -5.22 0.72 -17.77
CA ASP A 51 -5.22 1.63 -18.90
C ASP A 51 -6.63 1.72 -19.51
N ILE A 52 -6.87 2.74 -20.33
CA ILE A 52 -8.17 2.94 -20.98
C ILE A 52 -8.15 2.25 -22.34
N PRO A 53 -8.98 1.22 -22.59
CA PRO A 53 -9.10 0.58 -23.89
C PRO A 53 -9.34 1.59 -25.01
N GLY A 54 -8.62 1.41 -26.12
CA GLY A 54 -8.71 2.30 -27.29
C GLY A 54 -7.87 3.58 -27.22
N LYS A 55 -7.08 3.78 -26.15
CA LYS A 55 -6.05 4.83 -26.12
C LYS A 55 -4.73 4.30 -26.70
N ASP A 56 -3.91 5.20 -27.22
CA ASP A 56 -2.64 4.86 -27.87
C ASP A 56 -1.74 4.00 -26.97
N SER A 57 -1.67 4.30 -25.66
CA SER A 57 -0.92 3.50 -24.69
C SER A 57 -1.43 2.06 -24.62
N TYR A 58 -2.74 1.89 -24.57
CA TYR A 58 -3.37 0.57 -24.57
C TYR A 58 -3.05 -0.20 -25.85
N GLU A 59 -3.17 0.44 -27.01
CA GLU A 59 -2.90 -0.19 -28.33
C GLU A 59 -1.43 -0.59 -28.46
N LEU A 60 -0.48 0.24 -28.00
CA LEU A 60 0.95 -0.08 -27.97
C LEU A 60 1.25 -1.30 -27.09
N ARG A 61 0.63 -1.39 -25.92
CA ARG A 61 0.77 -2.55 -25.03
C ARG A 61 0.20 -3.81 -25.68
N LYS A 62 -1.00 -3.73 -26.27
CA LYS A 62 -1.64 -4.87 -26.97
C LYS A 62 -0.88 -5.29 -28.21
N ALA A 63 -0.14 -4.39 -28.85
CA ALA A 63 0.75 -4.71 -29.95
C ALA A 63 2.03 -5.48 -29.51
N GLY A 64 2.25 -5.65 -28.20
CA GLY A 64 3.34 -6.45 -27.63
C GLY A 64 4.47 -5.64 -27.01
N SER A 65 4.28 -4.34 -26.75
CA SER A 65 5.28 -3.55 -26.03
C SER A 65 5.42 -4.09 -24.60
N LEU A 66 6.62 -4.55 -24.24
CA LEU A 66 6.90 -5.06 -22.90
C LEU A 66 6.83 -3.95 -21.83
N GLN A 67 7.21 -2.74 -22.19
CA GLN A 67 7.15 -1.59 -21.33
C GLN A 67 6.69 -0.35 -22.10
N THR A 68 5.65 0.30 -21.60
CA THR A 68 5.11 1.53 -22.20
C THR A 68 5.14 2.64 -21.17
N ILE A 69 5.69 3.78 -21.56
CA ILE A 69 5.70 4.99 -20.72
C ILE A 69 4.78 6.02 -21.37
N VAL A 70 3.84 6.52 -20.61
CA VAL A 70 2.96 7.64 -21.00
C VAL A 70 3.35 8.85 -20.17
N ALA A 71 3.74 9.92 -20.80
CA ALA A 71 4.21 11.13 -20.13
C ALA A 71 3.44 12.37 -20.56
N CYS A 72 3.21 13.26 -19.61
CA CYS A 72 2.74 14.63 -19.83
C CYS A 72 3.46 15.58 -18.86
N ASP A 73 3.25 16.89 -18.99
CA ASP A 73 3.97 17.92 -18.23
C ASP A 73 3.96 17.73 -16.70
N LYS A 74 2.92 17.09 -16.14
CA LYS A 74 2.71 17.00 -14.69
C LYS A 74 2.89 15.59 -14.12
N ARG A 75 2.95 14.57 -14.95
CA ARG A 75 3.02 13.16 -14.52
C ARG A 75 3.45 12.24 -15.66
N TYR A 76 3.90 11.07 -15.28
CA TYR A 76 4.03 9.94 -16.21
C TYR A 76 3.53 8.66 -15.55
N ALA A 77 3.16 7.70 -16.37
CA ALA A 77 2.82 6.34 -15.96
C ALA A 77 3.73 5.34 -16.70
N VAL A 78 4.09 4.28 -16.00
CA VAL A 78 4.86 3.17 -16.57
C VAL A 78 4.00 1.91 -16.48
N PHE A 79 3.75 1.30 -17.61
CA PHE A 79 3.17 -0.04 -17.71
C PHE A 79 4.29 -1.02 -18.04
N HIS A 80 4.46 -2.03 -17.21
CA HIS A 80 5.44 -3.08 -17.43
C HIS A 80 4.71 -4.43 -17.43
N GLU A 81 4.65 -5.09 -18.56
CA GLU A 81 4.01 -6.39 -18.70
C GLU A 81 4.88 -7.47 -18.05
N THR A 82 4.27 -8.36 -17.28
CA THR A 82 4.97 -9.46 -16.58
C THR A 82 4.35 -10.81 -16.96
N PRO A 83 4.44 -11.23 -18.23
CA PRO A 83 3.69 -12.37 -18.73
C PRO A 83 4.12 -13.72 -18.15
N ASN A 84 5.34 -13.82 -17.63
CA ASN A 84 5.90 -15.11 -17.20
C ASN A 84 5.81 -15.35 -15.69
N LYS A 85 5.85 -14.29 -14.88
CA LYS A 85 5.71 -14.37 -13.43
C LYS A 85 5.35 -13.02 -12.83
N PRO A 86 4.60 -13.00 -11.70
CA PRO A 86 4.34 -11.77 -10.98
C PRO A 86 5.64 -11.06 -10.54
N THR A 87 5.59 -9.74 -10.50
CA THR A 87 6.69 -8.93 -9.95
C THR A 87 6.70 -9.06 -8.43
N ASP A 88 7.88 -9.30 -7.86
CA ASP A 88 8.06 -9.34 -6.41
C ASP A 88 7.98 -7.93 -5.79
N LEU A 89 7.66 -7.90 -4.48
CA LEU A 89 7.47 -6.64 -3.76
C LEU A 89 8.74 -5.78 -3.72
N ILE A 90 9.92 -6.39 -3.63
CA ILE A 90 11.20 -5.65 -3.57
C ILE A 90 11.44 -4.90 -4.88
N THR A 91 11.17 -5.55 -6.01
CA THR A 91 11.26 -4.91 -7.34
C THR A 91 10.31 -3.70 -7.44
N LEU A 92 9.08 -3.81 -6.91
CA LEU A 92 8.13 -2.70 -6.90
C LEU A 92 8.58 -1.56 -5.96
N ILE A 93 9.08 -1.88 -4.79
CA ILE A 93 9.62 -0.89 -3.84
C ILE A 93 10.77 -0.10 -4.47
N ASN A 94 11.64 -0.76 -5.22
CA ASN A 94 12.79 -0.12 -5.88
C ASN A 94 12.39 0.82 -7.04
N GLN A 95 11.13 0.86 -7.45
CA GLN A 95 10.64 1.85 -8.42
C GLN A 95 10.40 3.22 -7.77
N PHE A 96 10.33 3.29 -6.44
CA PHE A 96 10.09 4.56 -5.76
C PHE A 96 11.38 5.36 -5.58
N ASN A 97 11.32 6.61 -6.01
CA ASN A 97 12.36 7.60 -5.79
C ASN A 97 11.75 8.78 -5.02
N ASP A 98 12.55 9.35 -4.11
CA ASP A 98 12.19 10.58 -3.40
C ASP A 98 10.86 10.47 -2.60
N VAL A 99 10.67 9.34 -1.89
CA VAL A 99 9.58 9.14 -0.92
C VAL A 99 10.16 8.81 0.45
N ASP A 100 9.49 9.27 1.50
CA ASP A 100 9.91 9.03 2.89
C ASP A 100 9.39 7.69 3.39
N MET A 101 8.19 7.30 2.94
CA MET A 101 7.56 6.02 3.29
C MET A 101 6.71 5.46 2.15
N ILE A 102 6.50 4.15 2.20
CA ILE A 102 5.63 3.44 1.26
C ILE A 102 4.53 2.72 2.04
N LEU A 103 3.28 3.00 1.70
CA LEU A 103 2.10 2.32 2.20
C LEU A 103 1.67 1.26 1.21
N ILE A 104 1.50 0.02 1.67
CA ILE A 104 1.24 -1.13 0.80
C ILE A 104 -0.11 -1.74 1.12
N GLU A 105 -1.06 -1.67 0.20
CA GLU A 105 -2.34 -2.37 0.30
C GLU A 105 -2.23 -3.77 -0.31
N GLY A 106 -2.40 -4.79 0.51
CA GLY A 106 -2.24 -6.20 0.10
C GLY A 106 -0.85 -6.74 0.35
N PHE A 107 -0.39 -7.70 -0.47
CA PHE A 107 0.85 -8.44 -0.22
C PHE A 107 0.89 -9.11 1.17
N LYS A 108 -0.25 -9.69 1.57
CA LYS A 108 -0.48 -10.25 2.92
C LYS A 108 0.48 -11.40 3.32
N HIS A 109 1.22 -11.97 2.37
CA HIS A 109 2.18 -13.04 2.61
C HIS A 109 3.63 -12.53 2.68
N GLU A 110 3.83 -11.22 2.47
CA GLU A 110 5.16 -10.61 2.57
C GLU A 110 5.53 -10.32 4.01
N LYS A 111 6.79 -10.55 4.32
CA LYS A 111 7.37 -10.37 5.68
C LYS A 111 7.68 -8.90 5.96
N ILE A 112 6.66 -8.07 5.99
CA ILE A 112 6.75 -6.64 6.26
C ILE A 112 5.87 -6.25 7.44
N PRO A 113 6.26 -5.24 8.25
CA PRO A 113 5.39 -4.70 9.29
C PRO A 113 4.04 -4.30 8.71
N ASN A 114 2.96 -4.75 9.32
CA ASN A 114 1.63 -4.47 8.78
C ASN A 114 0.60 -4.13 9.87
N ILE A 115 -0.39 -3.34 9.49
CA ILE A 115 -1.58 -3.03 10.28
C ILE A 115 -2.75 -3.79 9.66
N ILE A 116 -3.45 -4.59 10.45
CA ILE A 116 -4.62 -5.33 10.01
C ILE A 116 -5.88 -4.47 10.19
N CYS A 117 -6.59 -4.20 9.09
CA CYS A 117 -7.92 -3.58 9.14
C CYS A 117 -8.98 -4.63 9.45
N HIS A 118 -9.74 -4.41 10.50
CA HIS A 118 -10.87 -5.23 10.92
C HIS A 118 -12.14 -4.40 11.01
N ARG A 119 -13.26 -4.97 10.54
CA ARG A 119 -14.59 -4.39 10.66
C ARG A 119 -15.56 -5.42 11.21
N LYS A 120 -16.30 -5.06 12.23
CA LYS A 120 -17.36 -5.90 12.81
C LYS A 120 -18.36 -6.43 11.77
N THR A 121 -18.69 -5.59 10.80
CA THR A 121 -19.60 -5.95 9.71
C THR A 121 -19.07 -7.06 8.82
N ASN A 122 -17.78 -7.32 8.81
CA ASN A 122 -17.16 -8.33 7.95
C ASN A 122 -17.38 -9.78 8.45
N LYS A 123 -17.78 -9.96 9.71
CA LYS A 123 -18.08 -11.25 10.36
C LYS A 123 -16.99 -12.33 10.21
N LYS A 124 -15.76 -11.94 9.85
CA LYS A 124 -14.62 -12.84 9.70
C LYS A 124 -13.74 -12.78 10.93
N ALA A 125 -13.19 -13.92 11.33
CA ALA A 125 -12.25 -13.98 12.42
C ALA A 125 -11.04 -13.06 12.15
N LEU A 126 -10.56 -12.40 13.18
CA LEU A 126 -9.34 -11.61 13.09
C LEU A 126 -8.17 -12.55 12.72
N TYR A 127 -7.45 -12.20 11.67
CA TYR A 127 -6.22 -12.85 11.27
C TYR A 127 -5.05 -11.90 11.56
N ILE A 128 -4.09 -12.37 12.34
CA ILE A 128 -2.82 -11.69 12.62
C ILE A 128 -1.67 -12.67 12.36
N ASP A 129 -0.52 -12.14 12.00
CA ASP A 129 0.72 -12.89 11.80
C ASP A 129 1.87 -12.28 12.62
N GLU A 130 3.06 -12.86 12.53
CA GLU A 130 4.25 -12.42 13.26
C GLU A 130 4.75 -11.01 12.85
N PHE A 131 4.30 -10.48 11.72
CA PHE A 131 4.63 -9.15 11.20
C PHE A 131 3.56 -8.12 11.51
N THR A 132 2.44 -8.53 12.10
CA THR A 132 1.36 -7.62 12.47
C THR A 132 1.78 -6.78 13.69
N ILE A 133 1.80 -5.46 13.53
CA ILE A 133 2.25 -4.52 14.57
C ILE A 133 1.08 -3.81 15.27
N ALA A 134 -0.10 -3.78 14.65
CA ALA A 134 -1.33 -3.24 15.23
C ALA A 134 -2.56 -3.74 14.47
N VAL A 135 -3.73 -3.56 15.08
CA VAL A 135 -5.02 -3.79 14.45
C VAL A 135 -5.80 -2.47 14.41
N ALA A 136 -6.28 -2.05 13.24
CA ALA A 136 -7.21 -0.94 13.08
C ALA A 136 -8.64 -1.50 13.03
N SER A 137 -9.47 -1.20 14.04
CA SER A 137 -10.79 -1.81 14.22
C SER A 137 -11.86 -0.79 14.57
N ASP A 138 -13.13 -1.09 14.25
CA ASP A 138 -14.31 -0.33 14.70
C ASP A 138 -15.00 -0.97 15.91
N GLU A 139 -14.40 -2.00 16.49
CA GLU A 139 -14.87 -2.63 17.72
C GLU A 139 -13.70 -3.00 18.64
N PRO A 140 -13.92 -3.12 19.95
CA PRO A 140 -12.92 -3.66 20.88
C PRO A 140 -12.55 -5.09 20.50
N LEU A 141 -11.26 -5.41 20.56
CA LEU A 141 -10.73 -6.73 20.27
C LEU A 141 -9.85 -7.23 21.42
N THR A 142 -9.91 -8.52 21.71
CA THR A 142 -9.00 -9.18 22.66
C THR A 142 -7.76 -9.65 21.91
N THR A 143 -6.67 -8.88 22.02
CA THR A 143 -5.37 -9.18 21.42
C THR A 143 -4.26 -8.53 22.25
N SER A 144 -3.05 -9.06 22.16
CA SER A 144 -1.84 -8.46 22.75
C SER A 144 -1.30 -7.27 21.96
N LEU A 145 -1.78 -7.06 20.73
CA LEU A 145 -1.34 -5.98 19.87
C LEU A 145 -2.12 -4.69 20.16
N PRO A 146 -1.54 -3.52 19.88
CA PRO A 146 -2.27 -2.25 19.89
C PRO A 146 -3.52 -2.31 19.01
N VAL A 147 -4.67 -1.91 19.55
CA VAL A 147 -5.92 -1.75 18.81
C VAL A 147 -6.17 -0.26 18.61
N LEU A 148 -6.19 0.15 17.35
CA LEU A 148 -6.40 1.54 16.91
C LEU A 148 -7.82 1.68 16.36
N ASP A 149 -8.48 2.81 16.64
CA ASP A 149 -9.79 3.06 16.03
C ASP A 149 -9.63 3.37 14.54
N ILE A 150 -10.17 2.50 13.69
CA ILE A 150 -10.11 2.66 12.22
C ILE A 150 -10.83 3.93 11.74
N ASN A 151 -11.69 4.52 12.56
CA ASN A 151 -12.40 5.76 12.27
C ASN A 151 -11.65 7.00 12.77
N GLN A 152 -10.50 6.83 13.44
CA GLN A 152 -9.61 7.89 13.92
C GLN A 152 -8.30 7.89 13.13
N PRO A 153 -8.28 8.38 11.88
CA PRO A 153 -7.10 8.28 11.01
C PRO A 153 -5.86 8.98 11.57
N LEU A 154 -6.02 10.05 12.34
CA LEU A 154 -4.90 10.73 13.01
C LEU A 154 -4.18 9.81 14.02
N GLN A 155 -4.90 8.99 14.79
CA GLN A 155 -4.30 8.01 15.69
C GLN A 155 -3.43 7.01 14.93
N ILE A 156 -3.90 6.57 13.77
CA ILE A 156 -3.17 5.61 12.93
C ILE A 156 -1.93 6.28 12.31
N VAL A 157 -2.03 7.52 11.86
CA VAL A 157 -0.89 8.30 11.37
C VAL A 157 0.19 8.45 12.44
N GLU A 158 -0.17 8.83 13.67
CA GLU A 158 0.79 8.97 14.77
C GLU A 158 1.42 7.61 15.13
N PHE A 159 0.66 6.54 15.12
CA PHE A 159 1.19 5.19 15.34
C PHE A 159 2.23 4.82 14.25
N ILE A 160 1.91 5.01 12.98
CA ILE A 160 2.82 4.73 11.85
C ILE A 160 4.12 5.54 11.97
N LYS A 161 4.01 6.84 12.26
CA LYS A 161 5.18 7.71 12.44
C LYS A 161 6.06 7.26 13.60
N ASN A 162 5.45 6.98 14.74
CA ASN A 162 6.19 6.50 15.90
C ASN A 162 6.89 5.18 15.61
N TYR A 163 6.24 4.27 14.93
CA TYR A 163 6.83 2.98 14.55
C TYR A 163 7.99 3.13 13.56
N LEU A 164 7.85 3.97 12.54
CA LEU A 164 8.84 4.10 11.47
C LEU A 164 10.02 5.04 11.79
N PHE A 165 9.82 6.08 12.61
CA PHE A 165 10.76 7.17 12.75
C PHE A 165 11.24 7.45 14.20
N LYS A 166 10.57 6.89 15.21
CA LYS A 166 11.02 6.95 16.60
C LYS A 166 11.64 5.60 16.99
N GLN A 167 12.86 5.35 16.54
CA GLN A 167 13.75 4.33 17.09
C GLN A 167 14.93 5.01 17.76
#